data_e3aebd1038f20a0c2d3a2a749e76d60c
#
_entry.id   e3aebd1038f20a0c2d3a2a749e76d60c
#
_cell.length_a   1.000
_cell.length_b   1.000
_cell.length_c   1.000
_cell.angle_alpha   90.00
_cell.angle_beta   90.00
_cell.angle_gamma   90.00
#
_symmetry.space_group_name_H-M   'P 1'
#
loop_
_entity.id
_entity.type
_entity.pdbx_description
1 polymer ?
#
loop_
_entity_poly.entity_id
_entity_poly.type
_entity_poly.pdbx_seq_one_letter_code
_entity_poly.pdbx_strand_id
1 'polypeptide(L)'
;VYKRQATDLSEQISTAGKEASGTGNMKFAMNGALTIGTLDGANVELRELVKPENFFLFGKTESEIMKLKNKGYNPKSFIENSSELKEVLRLIEIGHFSNGDKELFKPLLNSLTGLDPFFVMADFDDYLNTQDIVSKAWNDKKKWNKMALLNTARSGYFSSDRAIKEYCDSIWKVVPMPVDITCDIEELTN
;
A
#
# COMPACT_ATOMS: atom_id res chain seq x y z
N VAL A 1 -0.56 17.57 3.61
CA VAL A 1 0.91 17.66 3.55
C VAL A 1 1.52 17.02 4.79
N TYR A 2 1.16 17.47 6.00
CA TYR A 2 1.78 17.01 7.26
C TYR A 2 1.71 15.50 7.52
N LYS A 3 0.62 14.82 7.15
CA LYS A 3 0.46 13.38 7.38
C LYS A 3 1.55 12.54 6.72
N ARG A 4 1.95 12.89 5.50
CA ARG A 4 2.99 12.13 4.77
C ARG A 4 4.38 12.35 5.34
N GLN A 5 4.66 13.57 5.82
CA GLN A 5 5.95 13.92 6.40
C GLN A 5 6.16 13.34 7.81
N ALA A 6 5.07 13.04 8.53
CA ALA A 6 5.09 12.50 9.88
C ALA A 6 4.83 10.98 9.94
N THR A 7 4.88 10.30 8.79
CA THR A 7 4.57 8.86 8.70
C THR A 7 5.86 8.07 8.62
N ASP A 8 6.03 7.08 9.48
CA ASP A 8 7.14 6.14 9.45
C ASP A 8 6.81 4.88 8.64
N LEU A 9 5.54 4.46 8.63
CA LEU A 9 5.04 3.28 7.93
C LEU A 9 3.81 3.63 7.12
N SER A 10 3.80 3.25 5.86
CA SER A 10 2.68 3.40 4.92
C SER A 10 2.05 2.04 4.66
N GLU A 11 0.76 1.89 4.91
CA GLU A 11 0.00 0.68 4.62
C GLU A 11 -0.70 0.78 3.27
N GLN A 12 -0.34 -0.11 2.35
CA GLN A 12 -0.86 -0.17 0.98
C GLN A 12 -1.48 -1.55 0.76
N ILE A 13 -2.74 -1.68 1.17
CA ILE A 13 -3.43 -2.94 1.45
C ILE A 13 -4.46 -3.35 0.38
N SER A 14 -4.34 -2.86 -0.84
CA SER A 14 -5.23 -3.29 -1.93
C SER A 14 -5.09 -4.80 -2.21
N THR A 15 -6.18 -5.42 -2.63
CA THR A 15 -6.15 -6.81 -3.09
C THR A 15 -5.36 -6.91 -4.38
N ALA A 16 -4.43 -7.84 -4.50
CA ALA A 16 -3.62 -8.00 -5.70
C ALA A 16 -4.48 -8.13 -6.98
N GLY A 17 -4.16 -7.31 -7.99
CA GLY A 17 -4.91 -7.20 -9.25
C GLY A 17 -6.14 -6.26 -9.20
N LYS A 18 -6.28 -5.42 -8.15
CA LYS A 18 -7.40 -4.47 -8.01
C LYS A 18 -7.00 -3.01 -8.16
N GLU A 19 -5.78 -2.64 -7.80
CA GLU A 19 -5.27 -1.28 -7.92
C GLU A 19 -4.44 -1.14 -9.19
N ALA A 20 -4.78 -0.15 -10.02
CA ALA A 20 -4.05 0.06 -11.28
C ALA A 20 -2.64 0.64 -11.05
N SER A 21 -2.49 1.56 -10.11
CA SER A 21 -1.21 2.19 -9.79
C SER A 21 -1.17 2.66 -8.33
N GLY A 22 -1.97 3.68 -8.00
CA GLY A 22 -1.86 4.40 -6.74
C GLY A 22 -0.77 5.49 -6.78
N THR A 23 -0.93 6.49 -5.94
CA THR A 23 0.07 7.59 -5.78
C THR A 23 0.48 7.79 -4.32
N GLY A 24 -0.27 7.18 -3.39
CA GLY A 24 0.02 7.24 -1.96
C GLY A 24 1.37 6.65 -1.64
N ASN A 25 1.63 5.44 -2.10
CA ASN A 25 2.89 4.70 -1.92
C ASN A 25 4.11 5.50 -2.39
N MET A 26 4.08 6.10 -3.58
CA MET A 26 5.17 6.94 -4.08
C MET A 26 5.44 8.15 -3.18
N LYS A 27 4.37 8.84 -2.76
CA LYS A 27 4.46 10.06 -1.93
C LYS A 27 4.96 9.75 -0.51
N PHE A 28 4.57 8.61 0.06
CA PHE A 28 5.07 8.17 1.35
C PHE A 28 6.54 7.76 1.27
N ALA A 29 6.94 6.99 0.26
CA ALA A 29 8.34 6.60 0.04
C ALA A 29 9.27 7.81 -0.14
N MET A 30 8.85 8.83 -0.89
CA MET A 30 9.59 10.10 -1.04
C MET A 30 9.78 10.83 0.30
N ASN A 31 8.90 10.63 1.27
CA ASN A 31 8.99 11.23 2.60
C ASN A 31 9.62 10.28 3.65
N GLY A 32 10.21 9.18 3.22
CA GLY A 32 10.95 8.27 4.10
C GLY A 32 10.12 7.23 4.82
N ALA A 33 8.81 7.16 4.57
CA ALA A 33 7.98 6.10 5.12
C ALA A 33 8.30 4.76 4.44
N LEU A 34 8.48 3.71 5.23
CA LEU A 34 8.53 2.35 4.72
C LEU A 34 7.14 1.87 4.32
N THR A 35 7.08 0.93 3.41
CA THR A 35 5.80 0.38 2.95
C THR A 35 5.61 -1.04 3.45
N ILE A 36 4.44 -1.29 4.07
CA ILE A 36 3.83 -2.62 4.19
C ILE A 36 2.70 -2.69 3.17
N GLY A 37 2.71 -3.70 2.32
CA GLY A 37 1.75 -3.77 1.22
C GLY A 37 1.75 -5.07 0.46
N THR A 38 0.73 -5.23 -0.35
CA THR A 38 0.54 -6.32 -1.30
C THR A 38 1.29 -6.06 -2.61
N LEU A 39 1.46 -7.08 -3.45
CA LEU A 39 1.97 -6.93 -4.82
C LEU A 39 0.84 -6.45 -5.74
N ASP A 40 0.50 -5.16 -5.62
CA ASP A 40 -0.58 -4.53 -6.38
C ASP A 40 -0.22 -3.07 -6.73
N GLY A 41 -0.68 -2.60 -7.89
CA GLY A 41 -0.39 -1.26 -8.37
C GLY A 41 1.11 -0.93 -8.37
N ALA A 42 1.45 0.30 -8.03
CA ALA A 42 2.85 0.76 -8.01
C ALA A 42 3.71 0.14 -6.88
N ASN A 43 3.14 -0.69 -5.99
CA ASN A 43 3.93 -1.45 -5.02
C ASN A 43 4.85 -2.46 -5.71
N VAL A 44 4.47 -2.96 -6.89
CA VAL A 44 5.27 -3.90 -7.68
C VAL A 44 6.61 -3.25 -8.03
N GLU A 45 6.54 -2.10 -8.72
CA GLU A 45 7.74 -1.35 -9.12
C GLU A 45 8.50 -0.80 -7.91
N LEU A 46 7.78 -0.29 -6.90
CA LEU A 46 8.41 0.23 -5.70
C LEU A 46 9.26 -0.84 -5.03
N ARG A 47 8.72 -2.05 -4.85
CA ARG A 47 9.45 -3.16 -4.24
C ARG A 47 10.69 -3.58 -5.04
N GLU A 48 10.60 -3.58 -6.36
CA GLU A 48 11.75 -3.85 -7.24
C GLU A 48 12.86 -2.79 -7.09
N LEU A 49 12.47 -1.52 -7.02
CA LEU A 49 13.37 -0.38 -6.89
C LEU A 49 14.07 -0.36 -5.53
N VAL A 50 13.29 -0.45 -4.45
CA VAL A 50 13.85 -0.37 -3.10
C VAL A 50 14.54 -1.67 -2.68
N LYS A 51 14.29 -2.77 -3.37
CA LYS A 51 14.66 -4.16 -3.13
C LYS A 51 13.79 -4.81 -2.04
N PRO A 52 13.56 -6.14 -2.14
CA PRO A 52 12.68 -6.87 -1.25
C PRO A 52 12.95 -6.69 0.25
N GLU A 53 14.21 -6.55 0.64
CA GLU A 53 14.64 -6.38 2.02
C GLU A 53 14.26 -5.01 2.63
N ASN A 54 13.82 -4.05 1.81
CA ASN A 54 13.41 -2.71 2.22
C ASN A 54 11.90 -2.46 2.04
N PHE A 55 11.13 -3.52 1.87
CA PHE A 55 9.68 -3.52 1.68
C PHE A 55 9.06 -4.65 2.50
N PHE A 56 8.01 -4.39 3.23
CA PHE A 56 7.28 -5.40 3.99
C PHE A 56 6.12 -5.93 3.14
N LEU A 57 6.35 -7.09 2.53
CA LEU A 57 5.37 -7.73 1.66
C LEU A 57 4.45 -8.63 2.46
N PHE A 58 3.15 -8.58 2.17
CA PHE A 58 2.15 -9.54 2.63
C PHE A 58 1.10 -9.82 1.55
N GLY A 59 0.26 -10.81 1.82
CA GLY A 59 -0.92 -11.13 1.06
C GLY A 59 -0.68 -12.00 -0.18
N LYS A 60 -1.76 -12.44 -0.75
CA LYS A 60 -1.77 -13.30 -1.94
C LYS A 60 -1.36 -12.52 -3.19
N THR A 61 -0.71 -13.22 -4.09
CA THR A 61 -0.46 -12.73 -5.44
C THR A 61 -1.75 -12.75 -6.28
N GLU A 62 -1.79 -11.98 -7.38
CA GLU A 62 -2.92 -11.99 -8.31
C GLU A 62 -3.28 -13.41 -8.78
N SER A 63 -2.26 -14.23 -9.11
CA SER A 63 -2.49 -15.62 -9.54
C SER A 63 -3.12 -16.50 -8.44
N GLU A 64 -2.77 -16.28 -7.18
CA GLU A 64 -3.39 -16.97 -6.04
C GLU A 64 -4.81 -16.51 -5.78
N ILE A 65 -5.08 -15.22 -5.88
CA ILE A 65 -6.44 -14.66 -5.81
C ILE A 65 -7.33 -15.28 -6.91
N MET A 66 -6.83 -15.33 -8.14
CA MET A 66 -7.56 -15.96 -9.25
C MET A 66 -7.83 -17.45 -9.01
N LYS A 67 -6.86 -18.17 -8.46
CA LYS A 67 -7.05 -19.59 -8.08
C LYS A 67 -8.09 -19.76 -6.98
N LEU A 68 -8.07 -18.91 -5.95
CA LEU A 68 -9.08 -18.93 -4.88
C LEU A 68 -10.47 -18.67 -5.44
N LYS A 69 -10.62 -17.65 -6.29
CA LYS A 69 -11.88 -17.30 -6.94
C LYS A 69 -12.43 -18.47 -7.78
N ASN A 70 -11.59 -19.09 -8.61
CA ASN A 70 -11.99 -20.20 -9.49
C ASN A 70 -12.34 -21.48 -8.71
N LYS A 71 -11.77 -21.68 -7.51
CA LYS A 71 -12.10 -22.82 -6.63
C LYS A 71 -13.34 -22.60 -5.76
N GLY A 72 -13.97 -21.43 -5.84
CA GLY A 72 -15.09 -21.06 -4.97
C GLY A 72 -14.60 -20.58 -3.60
N TYR A 73 -14.06 -19.36 -3.57
CA TYR A 73 -13.59 -18.74 -2.33
C TYR A 73 -14.66 -18.72 -1.24
N ASN A 74 -14.29 -19.17 -0.04
CA ASN A 74 -15.15 -19.14 1.13
C ASN A 74 -14.39 -18.49 2.30
N PRO A 75 -14.72 -17.25 2.72
CA PRO A 75 -14.05 -16.56 3.81
C PRO A 75 -14.15 -17.30 5.15
N LYS A 76 -15.21 -18.09 5.38
CA LYS A 76 -15.41 -18.84 6.63
C LYS A 76 -14.27 -19.81 6.90
N SER A 77 -13.71 -20.43 5.85
CA SER A 77 -12.60 -21.36 6.01
C SER A 77 -11.34 -20.71 6.56
N PHE A 78 -11.10 -19.46 6.22
CA PHE A 78 -9.99 -18.66 6.77
C PHE A 78 -10.28 -18.24 8.21
N ILE A 79 -11.50 -17.79 8.49
CA ILE A 79 -11.94 -17.42 9.83
C ILE A 79 -11.81 -18.62 10.79
N GLU A 80 -12.23 -19.82 10.38
CA GLU A 80 -12.18 -21.02 11.20
C GLU A 80 -10.75 -21.45 11.56
N ASN A 81 -9.78 -21.10 10.75
CA ASN A 81 -8.38 -21.48 10.93
C ASN A 81 -7.54 -20.43 11.66
N SER A 82 -8.07 -19.22 11.92
CA SER A 82 -7.37 -18.14 12.61
C SER A 82 -8.07 -17.75 13.91
N SER A 83 -7.38 -17.90 15.05
CA SER A 83 -7.88 -17.49 16.35
C SER A 83 -7.98 -15.97 16.49
N GLU A 84 -6.99 -15.28 15.95
CA GLU A 84 -6.88 -13.82 15.95
C GLU A 84 -8.00 -13.20 15.12
N LEU A 85 -8.25 -13.75 13.93
CA LEU A 85 -9.32 -13.28 13.06
C LEU A 85 -10.71 -13.49 13.69
N LYS A 86 -10.94 -14.64 14.34
CA LYS A 86 -12.17 -14.87 15.12
C LYS A 86 -12.36 -13.82 16.19
N GLU A 87 -11.32 -13.51 16.94
CA GLU A 87 -11.40 -12.53 18.02
C GLU A 87 -11.65 -11.11 17.51
N VAL A 88 -10.99 -10.71 16.42
CA VAL A 88 -11.24 -9.40 15.77
C VAL A 88 -12.70 -9.29 15.35
N LEU A 89 -13.22 -10.29 14.64
CA LEU A 89 -14.62 -10.29 14.19
C LEU A 89 -15.60 -10.29 15.37
N ARG A 90 -15.33 -11.06 16.42
CA ARG A 90 -16.12 -11.07 17.67
C ARG A 90 -16.15 -9.68 18.33
N LEU A 91 -15.00 -8.99 18.43
CA LEU A 91 -14.93 -7.65 19.01
C LEU A 91 -15.76 -6.64 18.20
N ILE A 92 -15.77 -6.74 16.89
CA ILE A 92 -16.63 -5.90 16.04
C ILE A 92 -18.12 -6.23 16.29
N GLU A 93 -18.46 -7.53 16.34
CA GLU A 93 -19.83 -8.03 16.52
C GLU A 93 -20.47 -7.60 17.86
N ILE A 94 -19.69 -7.62 18.93
CA ILE A 94 -20.20 -7.21 20.25
C ILE A 94 -20.26 -5.69 20.43
N GLY A 95 -19.83 -4.90 19.44
CA GLY A 95 -19.85 -3.44 19.50
C GLY A 95 -18.69 -2.84 20.31
N HIS A 96 -17.57 -3.56 20.46
CA HIS A 96 -16.41 -3.07 21.22
C HIS A 96 -15.91 -1.70 20.70
N PHE A 97 -15.90 -1.51 19.37
CA PHE A 97 -15.43 -0.29 18.71
C PHE A 97 -16.53 0.75 18.47
N SER A 98 -17.76 0.48 18.89
CA SER A 98 -18.95 1.32 18.65
C SER A 98 -19.72 1.62 19.94
N ASN A 99 -19.05 1.65 21.09
CA ASN A 99 -19.66 1.89 22.40
C ASN A 99 -20.88 0.99 22.70
N GLY A 100 -20.85 -0.26 22.23
CA GLY A 100 -21.91 -1.26 22.43
C GLY A 100 -22.98 -1.27 21.32
N ASP A 101 -22.93 -0.38 20.34
CA ASP A 101 -23.82 -0.42 19.18
C ASP A 101 -23.40 -1.54 18.23
N LYS A 102 -24.14 -2.64 18.23
CA LYS A 102 -23.88 -3.82 17.40
C LYS A 102 -24.32 -3.67 15.95
N GLU A 103 -25.17 -2.71 15.66
CA GLU A 103 -25.71 -2.51 14.32
C GLU A 103 -24.79 -1.64 13.45
N LEU A 104 -23.98 -0.77 14.07
CA LEU A 104 -23.13 0.18 13.34
C LEU A 104 -22.19 -0.50 12.34
N PHE A 105 -21.52 -1.58 12.74
CA PHE A 105 -20.56 -2.32 11.90
C PHE A 105 -21.11 -3.63 11.31
N LYS A 106 -22.41 -3.91 11.49
CA LYS A 106 -23.04 -5.10 10.94
C LYS A 106 -22.92 -5.23 9.41
N PRO A 107 -23.07 -4.15 8.60
CA PRO A 107 -22.82 -4.24 7.17
C PRO A 107 -21.39 -4.66 6.82
N LEU A 108 -20.39 -4.18 7.59
CA LEU A 108 -19.00 -4.58 7.42
C LEU A 108 -18.80 -6.06 7.74
N LEU A 109 -19.31 -6.55 8.88
CA LEU A 109 -19.25 -7.96 9.25
C LEU A 109 -19.90 -8.85 8.18
N ASN A 110 -21.09 -8.49 7.70
CA ASN A 110 -21.79 -9.23 6.67
C ASN A 110 -20.98 -9.30 5.36
N SER A 111 -20.30 -8.22 4.99
CA SER A 111 -19.43 -8.20 3.83
C SER A 111 -18.23 -9.13 4.01
N LEU A 112 -17.53 -9.03 5.14
CA LEU A 112 -16.31 -9.80 5.42
C LEU A 112 -16.57 -11.31 5.59
N THR A 113 -17.64 -11.67 6.30
CA THR A 113 -17.99 -13.09 6.58
C THR A 113 -18.80 -13.75 5.47
N GLY A 114 -19.36 -12.96 4.56
CA GLY A 114 -20.18 -13.43 3.43
C GLY A 114 -19.40 -13.60 2.15
N LEU A 115 -19.29 -12.53 1.38
CA LEU A 115 -18.65 -12.57 0.06
C LEU A 115 -17.16 -12.24 0.09
N ASP A 116 -16.75 -11.38 1.02
CA ASP A 116 -15.39 -10.83 1.13
C ASP A 116 -14.78 -10.52 -0.26
N PRO A 117 -15.34 -9.53 -0.99
CA PRO A 117 -15.00 -9.29 -2.39
C PRO A 117 -13.54 -8.85 -2.60
N PHE A 118 -12.86 -8.49 -1.52
CA PHE A 118 -11.46 -8.05 -1.49
C PHE A 118 -10.52 -9.08 -0.87
N PHE A 119 -10.98 -10.30 -0.57
CA PHE A 119 -10.16 -11.38 -0.03
C PHE A 119 -9.40 -11.01 1.26
N VAL A 120 -9.98 -10.12 2.07
CA VAL A 120 -9.38 -9.61 3.31
C VAL A 120 -9.12 -10.75 4.29
N MET A 121 -10.07 -11.71 4.39
CA MET A 121 -9.91 -12.86 5.28
C MET A 121 -8.76 -13.77 4.84
N ALA A 122 -8.50 -13.86 3.53
CA ALA A 122 -7.43 -14.68 2.98
C ALA A 122 -6.03 -14.07 3.21
N ASP A 123 -5.93 -12.74 3.34
CA ASP A 123 -4.66 -12.04 3.53
C ASP A 123 -4.37 -11.71 5.00
N PHE A 124 -5.35 -11.87 5.90
CA PHE A 124 -5.27 -11.40 7.29
C PHE A 124 -4.08 -11.97 8.06
N ASP A 125 -3.90 -13.29 8.06
CA ASP A 125 -2.84 -13.92 8.85
C ASP A 125 -1.44 -13.52 8.35
N ASP A 126 -1.29 -13.37 7.03
CA ASP A 126 -0.03 -12.93 6.44
C ASP A 126 0.25 -11.45 6.76
N TYR A 127 -0.79 -10.61 6.75
CA TYR A 127 -0.71 -9.23 7.23
C TYR A 127 -0.26 -9.18 8.70
N LEU A 128 -0.88 -9.97 9.57
CA LEU A 128 -0.55 -10.01 10.99
C LEU A 128 0.90 -10.44 11.23
N ASN A 129 1.35 -11.51 10.57
CA ASN A 129 2.73 -11.98 10.63
C ASN A 129 3.71 -10.90 10.14
N THR A 130 3.35 -10.17 9.09
CA THR A 130 4.19 -9.11 8.54
C THR A 130 4.24 -7.89 9.47
N GLN A 131 3.17 -7.57 10.20
CA GLN A 131 3.17 -6.54 11.25
C GLN A 131 4.15 -6.88 12.39
N ASP A 132 4.29 -8.15 12.73
CA ASP A 132 5.31 -8.59 13.70
C ASP A 132 6.73 -8.34 13.18
N ILE A 133 6.97 -8.57 11.88
CA ILE A 133 8.25 -8.27 11.23
C ILE A 133 8.52 -6.77 11.25
N VAL A 134 7.51 -5.95 10.94
CA VAL A 134 7.59 -4.48 11.03
C VAL A 134 7.95 -4.04 12.44
N SER A 135 7.25 -4.57 13.45
CA SER A 135 7.49 -4.25 14.86
C SER A 135 8.92 -4.58 15.30
N LYS A 136 9.45 -5.72 14.86
CA LYS A 136 10.85 -6.10 15.11
C LYS A 136 11.83 -5.16 14.40
N ALA A 137 11.55 -4.79 13.14
CA ALA A 137 12.38 -3.87 12.38
C ALA A 137 12.36 -2.45 12.97
N TRP A 138 11.23 -2.00 13.49
CA TRP A 138 11.08 -0.71 14.18
C TRP A 138 11.98 -0.55 15.39
N ASN A 139 12.26 -1.63 16.12
CA ASN A 139 13.12 -1.62 17.29
C ASN A 139 14.62 -1.48 16.91
N ASP A 140 15.01 -1.78 15.67
CA ASP A 140 16.35 -1.51 15.13
C ASP A 140 16.35 -0.18 14.35
N LYS A 141 16.53 0.92 15.08
CA LYS A 141 16.49 2.27 14.50
C LYS A 141 17.54 2.50 13.41
N LYS A 142 18.72 1.87 13.52
CA LYS A 142 19.76 1.98 12.49
C LYS A 142 19.33 1.31 11.19
N LYS A 143 18.77 0.11 11.28
CA LYS A 143 18.22 -0.61 10.15
C LYS A 143 17.05 0.14 9.54
N TRP A 144 16.09 0.59 10.36
CA TRP A 144 14.92 1.34 9.93
C TRP A 144 15.30 2.60 9.13
N ASN A 145 16.18 3.42 9.69
CA ASN A 145 16.64 4.65 9.05
C ASN A 145 17.37 4.37 7.73
N LYS A 146 18.16 3.30 7.66
CA LYS A 146 18.80 2.87 6.40
C LYS A 146 17.77 2.48 5.35
N MET A 147 16.75 1.71 5.73
CA MET A 147 15.64 1.33 4.82
C MET A 147 14.88 2.57 4.34
N ALA A 148 14.53 3.50 5.24
CA ALA A 148 13.85 4.75 4.92
C ALA A 148 14.64 5.60 3.92
N LEU A 149 15.94 5.77 4.16
CA LEU A 149 16.83 6.49 3.26
C LEU A 149 16.90 5.86 1.86
N LEU A 150 16.98 4.52 1.80
CA LEU A 150 16.97 3.80 0.52
C LEU A 150 15.64 3.92 -0.22
N ASN A 151 14.51 3.91 0.49
CA ASN A 151 13.20 4.15 -0.10
C ASN A 151 13.13 5.54 -0.74
N THR A 152 13.51 6.57 0.00
CA THR A 152 13.55 7.95 -0.53
C THR A 152 14.49 8.08 -1.72
N ALA A 153 15.72 7.60 -1.60
CA ALA A 153 16.74 7.75 -2.65
C ALA A 153 16.35 7.03 -3.96
N ARG A 154 15.60 5.94 -3.87
CA ARG A 154 15.19 5.14 -5.03
C ARG A 154 13.81 5.52 -5.59
N SER A 155 13.05 6.36 -4.89
CA SER A 155 11.72 6.82 -5.34
C SER A 155 11.77 7.79 -6.53
N GLY A 156 12.95 8.32 -6.88
CA GLY A 156 13.14 9.18 -8.05
C GLY A 156 12.68 8.57 -9.39
N TYR A 157 12.57 7.25 -9.48
CA TYR A 157 11.98 6.57 -10.63
C TYR A 157 10.55 7.04 -10.93
N PHE A 158 9.79 7.43 -9.91
CA PHE A 158 8.41 7.93 -10.07
C PHE A 158 8.33 9.43 -10.40
N SER A 159 9.44 10.08 -10.78
CA SER A 159 9.43 11.45 -11.25
C SER A 159 8.65 11.58 -12.56
N SER A 160 7.75 12.58 -12.61
CA SER A 160 7.04 12.93 -13.85
C SER A 160 8.00 13.38 -14.94
N ASP A 161 9.05 14.12 -14.59
CA ASP A 161 10.04 14.61 -15.56
C ASP A 161 10.76 13.45 -16.24
N ARG A 162 11.12 12.40 -15.49
CA ARG A 162 11.68 11.17 -16.05
C ARG A 162 10.70 10.53 -17.03
N ALA A 163 9.45 10.35 -16.61
CA ALA A 163 8.44 9.69 -17.46
C ALA A 163 8.18 10.47 -18.75
N ILE A 164 8.04 11.80 -18.67
CA ILE A 164 7.84 12.65 -19.85
C ILE A 164 9.08 12.62 -20.75
N LYS A 165 10.29 12.66 -20.18
CA LYS A 165 11.51 12.55 -20.98
C LYS A 165 11.56 11.21 -21.73
N GLU A 166 11.25 10.10 -21.08
CA GLU A 166 11.19 8.79 -21.73
C GLU A 166 10.14 8.75 -22.85
N TYR A 167 8.98 9.39 -22.66
CA TYR A 167 7.97 9.51 -23.71
C TYR A 167 8.48 10.35 -24.89
N CYS A 168 9.14 11.48 -24.63
CA CYS A 168 9.75 12.30 -25.68
C CYS A 168 10.77 11.48 -26.48
N ASP A 169 11.66 10.77 -25.79
CA ASP A 169 12.78 10.06 -26.41
C ASP A 169 12.34 8.78 -27.12
N SER A 170 11.42 8.00 -26.53
CA SER A 170 11.11 6.64 -27.01
C SER A 170 9.82 6.56 -27.85
N ILE A 171 8.82 7.38 -27.55
CA ILE A 171 7.49 7.31 -28.17
C ILE A 171 7.27 8.47 -29.15
N TRP A 172 7.32 9.70 -28.63
CA TRP A 172 6.97 10.89 -29.43
C TRP A 172 8.08 11.36 -30.38
N LYS A 173 9.35 11.02 -30.06
CA LYS A 173 10.53 11.45 -30.84
C LYS A 173 10.60 12.97 -31.00
N VAL A 174 10.31 13.70 -29.90
CA VAL A 174 10.33 15.16 -29.84
C VAL A 174 11.40 15.65 -28.87
N VAL A 175 11.91 16.85 -29.13
CA VAL A 175 12.83 17.53 -28.22
C VAL A 175 12.03 18.56 -27.43
N PRO A 176 12.13 18.58 -26.09
CA PRO A 176 11.49 19.60 -25.28
C PRO A 176 11.98 21.00 -25.64
N MET A 177 11.05 21.94 -25.82
CA MET A 177 11.41 23.34 -26.01
C MET A 177 11.73 23.98 -24.65
N PRO A 178 12.86 24.70 -24.51
CA PRO A 178 13.11 25.49 -23.34
C PRO A 178 12.03 26.58 -23.17
N VAL A 179 11.44 26.65 -21.99
CA VAL A 179 10.51 27.72 -21.62
C VAL A 179 11.22 28.65 -20.66
N ASP A 180 11.29 29.93 -21.01
CA ASP A 180 11.79 30.96 -20.10
C ASP A 180 10.67 31.31 -19.13
N ILE A 181 10.79 30.82 -17.88
CA ILE A 181 9.83 31.08 -16.81
C ILE A 181 10.11 32.38 -16.04
N THR A 182 11.13 33.14 -16.42
CA THR A 182 11.48 34.39 -15.70
C THR A 182 10.53 35.55 -16.02
N CYS A 183 9.82 35.48 -17.16
CA CYS A 183 8.90 36.54 -17.58
C CYS A 183 7.58 36.58 -16.80
N ASP A 184 7.16 35.46 -16.20
CA ASP A 184 5.82 35.39 -15.58
C ASP A 184 5.79 35.82 -14.11
N ILE A 185 6.96 35.99 -13.45
CA ILE A 185 7.01 36.34 -12.02
C ILE A 185 6.84 37.86 -11.82
N GLU A 186 7.23 38.68 -12.79
CA GLU A 186 7.12 40.16 -12.68
C GLU A 186 5.66 40.64 -12.90
N GLU A 187 4.85 39.92 -13.67
CA GLU A 187 3.42 40.26 -13.88
C GLU A 187 2.52 39.89 -12.69
N LEU A 188 2.94 38.99 -11.79
CA LEU A 188 2.17 38.56 -10.62
C LEU A 188 2.46 39.41 -9.36
N THR A 189 3.42 40.33 -9.43
CA THR A 189 3.84 41.19 -8.30
C THR A 189 3.47 42.66 -8.47
N ASN A 190 2.77 43.03 -9.55
CA ASN A 190 2.16 44.35 -9.80
C ASN A 190 0.63 44.24 -9.74
#